data_44952d254bef6f1fc3b59c4812b1cf7b
#
_entry.id   44952d254bef6f1fc3b59c4812b1cf7b
#
_cell.length_a   1.000
_cell.length_b   1.000
_cell.length_c   1.000
_cell.angle_alpha   90.00
_cell.angle_beta   90.00
_cell.angle_gamma   90.00
#
_symmetry.space_group_name_H-M   'P 1'
#
loop_
_entity.id
_entity.type
_entity.pdbx_description
1 polymer ?
#
loop_
_entity_poly.entity_id
_entity_poly.type
_entity_poly.pdbx_seq_one_letter_code
_entity_poly.pdbx_strand_id
1 'polypeptide(L)'
;MAKAGFAVFLVFTISTAGRANEVTAWNETCFRSALVASSSALNMTRFGALVHAAMFDAVNGIERRYTQIHVDPDGPADASPSAAAMQAAYSILVRLYGQGGLFTPNQQATLDADLAASLARISKHEGARAIAKGRDWGQKVADAIWAWRATDGYNIDPPIWVGMTTLGQWRPTPNDPYVSPPTLARGAGYPQFSSQTTWSIPNSSYFRPVAPPLLTSRQYARDFNETKRMGSQTSTARSSDQTIAAWFWATGTASYFWNHAALSVLDSGDNSKGRDDDGGKGRDNDKNDNDKHDNPNTLLRNTRVLAALNIAMADAAIGCWDAKYTYNFWRPITAIRETADDGNAATTADPTWTPLFATPAHPDYPSGHSCVSGAATTVLAEAFGERTSFDVTSDLMLGVTRSFRSFAEALEEVKNARIFSGIHFRTATEVGTVLGKQVAQYVLEHSFLRLRE
;
A
#
# COMPACT_ATOMS: atom_id res chain seq x y z
N MET A 1 24.14 26.09 18.24
CA MET A 1 23.60 26.44 16.91
C MET A 1 22.16 25.94 16.85
N ALA A 2 21.22 26.87 16.69
CA ALA A 2 19.79 26.62 16.79
C ALA A 2 19.31 25.75 15.63
N LYS A 3 18.56 24.67 15.94
CA LYS A 3 17.81 23.90 14.95
C LYS A 3 16.60 24.72 14.51
N ALA A 4 16.67 25.28 13.32
CA ALA A 4 15.50 25.87 12.67
C ALA A 4 14.57 24.74 12.26
N GLY A 5 13.45 24.58 12.96
CA GLY A 5 12.36 23.73 12.55
C GLY A 5 11.66 24.36 11.35
N PHE A 6 11.81 23.77 10.18
CA PHE A 6 10.99 24.09 9.02
C PHE A 6 9.61 23.45 9.25
N ALA A 7 8.64 24.27 9.64
CA ALA A 7 7.23 23.89 9.54
C ALA A 7 6.86 23.95 8.04
N VAL A 8 6.84 22.81 7.39
CA VAL A 8 6.29 22.69 6.02
C VAL A 8 4.77 22.79 6.16
N PHE A 9 4.21 23.96 5.89
CA PHE A 9 2.79 24.09 5.61
C PHE A 9 2.52 23.43 4.26
N LEU A 10 2.06 22.19 4.27
CA LEU A 10 1.52 21.53 3.10
C LEU A 10 0.23 22.26 2.71
N VAL A 11 0.31 23.15 1.75
CA VAL A 11 -0.87 23.70 1.08
C VAL A 11 -1.31 22.62 0.07
N PHE A 12 -2.25 21.77 0.47
CA PHE A 12 -2.96 20.90 -0.48
C PHE A 12 -3.82 21.81 -1.37
N THR A 13 -3.38 22.08 -2.58
CA THR A 13 -4.26 22.59 -3.61
C THR A 13 -5.22 21.46 -3.99
N ILE A 14 -6.43 21.51 -3.45
CA ILE A 14 -7.54 20.69 -3.94
C ILE A 14 -7.82 21.14 -5.37
N SER A 15 -7.18 20.50 -6.33
CA SER A 15 -7.59 20.52 -7.71
C SER A 15 -8.31 19.21 -7.96
N THR A 16 -9.62 19.25 -7.92
CA THR A 16 -10.46 18.56 -8.89
C THR A 16 -11.92 18.70 -8.48
N ALA A 17 -12.62 19.62 -9.11
CA ALA A 17 -14.07 19.57 -9.28
C ALA A 17 -14.37 18.51 -10.35
N GLY A 18 -14.05 17.24 -10.13
CA GLY A 18 -14.30 16.15 -11.07
C GLY A 18 -14.61 14.86 -10.29
N ARG A 19 -15.87 14.48 -10.28
CA ARG A 19 -16.38 13.10 -10.11
C ARG A 19 -15.99 12.28 -8.85
N ALA A 20 -15.51 12.87 -7.74
CA ALA A 20 -15.27 12.14 -6.50
C ALA A 20 -16.57 11.64 -5.88
N ASN A 21 -16.73 10.32 -5.73
CA ASN A 21 -17.74 9.74 -4.85
C ASN A 21 -17.18 9.60 -3.43
N GLU A 22 -18.02 9.22 -2.47
CA GLU A 22 -17.61 9.14 -1.06
C GLU A 22 -16.44 8.16 -0.85
N VAL A 23 -16.34 7.11 -1.64
CA VAL A 23 -15.26 6.11 -1.51
C VAL A 23 -13.91 6.69 -1.91
N THR A 24 -13.84 7.42 -3.03
CA THR A 24 -12.60 8.07 -3.48
C THR A 24 -12.19 9.20 -2.53
N ALA A 25 -13.16 10.00 -2.06
CA ALA A 25 -12.89 11.07 -1.10
C ALA A 25 -12.32 10.53 0.23
N TRP A 26 -12.88 9.43 0.76
CA TRP A 26 -12.40 8.85 2.01
C TRP A 26 -11.10 8.04 1.84
N ASN A 27 -10.80 7.54 0.63
CA ASN A 27 -9.47 7.03 0.31
C ASN A 27 -8.41 8.14 0.43
N GLU A 28 -8.65 9.31 -0.14
CA GLU A 28 -7.74 10.48 0.00
C GLU A 28 -7.57 10.88 1.47
N THR A 29 -8.68 10.98 2.24
CA THR A 29 -8.63 11.28 3.66
C THR A 29 -7.80 10.27 4.44
N CYS A 30 -7.92 8.96 4.13
CA CYS A 30 -7.15 7.89 4.76
C CYS A 30 -5.65 8.12 4.61
N PHE A 31 -5.18 8.30 3.38
CA PHE A 31 -3.74 8.42 3.12
C PHE A 31 -3.18 9.79 3.50
N ARG A 32 -3.94 10.87 3.35
CA ARG A 32 -3.56 12.18 3.88
C ARG A 32 -3.37 12.13 5.40
N SER A 33 -4.29 11.52 6.13
CA SER A 33 -4.18 11.38 7.59
C SER A 33 -2.97 10.54 8.00
N ALA A 34 -2.67 9.49 7.24
CA ALA A 34 -1.50 8.66 7.46
C ALA A 34 -0.19 9.42 7.24
N LEU A 35 -0.11 10.28 6.21
CA LEU A 35 1.05 11.14 5.95
C LEU A 35 1.24 12.18 7.06
N VAL A 36 0.17 12.85 7.51
CA VAL A 36 0.22 13.80 8.62
C VAL A 36 0.75 13.15 9.89
N ALA A 37 0.36 11.91 10.16
CA ALA A 37 0.84 11.12 11.30
C ALA A 37 2.22 10.49 11.07
N SER A 38 2.86 10.74 9.94
CA SER A 38 4.15 10.09 9.55
C SER A 38 4.10 8.56 9.69
N SER A 39 2.96 7.97 9.33
CA SER A 39 2.75 6.53 9.42
C SER A 39 3.72 5.78 8.52
N SER A 40 4.27 4.66 9.01
CA SER A 40 5.19 3.85 8.22
C SER A 40 4.50 3.19 7.01
N ALA A 41 5.30 2.77 6.03
CA ALA A 41 4.81 2.05 4.85
C ALA A 41 3.94 0.84 5.19
N LEU A 42 4.34 0.05 6.20
CA LEU A 42 3.58 -1.10 6.66
C LEU A 42 2.28 -0.72 7.35
N ASN A 43 2.32 0.29 8.21
CA ASN A 43 1.12 0.79 8.84
C ASN A 43 0.09 1.24 7.79
N MET A 44 0.53 1.92 6.73
CA MET A 44 -0.36 2.36 5.65
C MET A 44 -1.01 1.20 4.89
N THR A 45 -0.33 0.05 4.71
CA THR A 45 -0.98 -1.13 4.11
C THR A 45 -2.12 -1.65 4.98
N ARG A 46 -1.90 -1.75 6.29
CA ARG A 46 -2.93 -2.20 7.24
C ARG A 46 -4.08 -1.20 7.37
N PHE A 47 -3.78 0.10 7.43
CA PHE A 47 -4.82 1.13 7.61
C PHE A 47 -5.69 1.27 6.37
N GLY A 48 -5.08 1.21 5.17
CA GLY A 48 -5.81 1.12 3.93
C GLY A 48 -6.76 -0.09 3.91
N ALA A 49 -6.28 -1.27 4.30
CA ALA A 49 -7.10 -2.48 4.37
C ALA A 49 -8.26 -2.34 5.38
N LEU A 50 -8.02 -1.75 6.58
CA LEU A 50 -9.08 -1.49 7.58
C LEU A 50 -10.19 -0.59 7.02
N VAL A 51 -9.81 0.55 6.44
CA VAL A 51 -10.76 1.53 5.93
C VAL A 51 -11.56 0.95 4.76
N HIS A 52 -10.88 0.31 3.81
CA HIS A 52 -11.53 -0.18 2.60
C HIS A 52 -12.34 -1.47 2.82
N ALA A 53 -11.93 -2.35 3.74
CA ALA A 53 -12.75 -3.48 4.15
C ALA A 53 -14.04 -3.02 4.82
N ALA A 54 -13.96 -2.01 5.70
CA ALA A 54 -15.14 -1.45 6.36
C ALA A 54 -16.08 -0.75 5.36
N MET A 55 -15.54 0.04 4.41
CA MET A 55 -16.36 0.67 3.37
C MET A 55 -17.03 -0.37 2.46
N PHE A 56 -16.28 -1.41 2.05
CA PHE A 56 -16.82 -2.45 1.18
C PHE A 56 -17.96 -3.22 1.87
N ASP A 57 -17.73 -3.74 3.08
CA ASP A 57 -18.77 -4.49 3.79
C ASP A 57 -19.98 -3.61 4.12
N ALA A 58 -19.78 -2.30 4.37
CA ALA A 58 -20.89 -1.38 4.59
C ALA A 58 -21.75 -1.18 3.33
N VAL A 59 -21.14 -0.97 2.17
CA VAL A 59 -21.88 -0.82 0.89
C VAL A 59 -22.46 -2.14 0.44
N ASN A 60 -21.66 -3.20 0.42
CA ASN A 60 -22.09 -4.53 0.00
C ASN A 60 -23.15 -5.14 0.92
N GLY A 61 -23.14 -4.77 2.21
CA GLY A 61 -24.16 -5.20 3.16
C GLY A 61 -25.56 -4.68 2.84
N ILE A 62 -25.67 -3.56 2.13
CA ILE A 62 -26.92 -3.00 1.61
C ILE A 62 -27.23 -3.59 0.23
N GLU A 63 -26.25 -3.60 -0.68
CA GLU A 63 -26.40 -3.98 -2.09
C GLU A 63 -26.43 -5.50 -2.31
N ARG A 64 -25.78 -6.29 -1.47
CA ARG A 64 -25.78 -7.78 -1.42
C ARG A 64 -25.39 -8.47 -2.74
N ARG A 65 -24.35 -7.95 -3.40
CA ARG A 65 -23.93 -8.48 -4.71
C ARG A 65 -22.69 -9.40 -4.65
N TYR A 66 -21.91 -9.27 -3.60
CA TYR A 66 -20.64 -9.99 -3.46
C TYR A 66 -20.53 -10.69 -2.10
N THR A 67 -19.63 -11.65 -2.00
CA THR A 67 -19.24 -12.20 -0.71
C THR A 67 -18.60 -11.09 0.15
N GLN A 68 -19.00 -11.04 1.41
CA GLN A 68 -18.44 -10.10 2.39
C GLN A 68 -16.98 -10.43 2.72
N ILE A 69 -16.27 -9.46 3.31
CA ILE A 69 -14.95 -9.69 3.90
C ILE A 69 -15.10 -10.31 5.29
N HIS A 70 -15.97 -9.74 6.12
CA HIS A 70 -16.14 -10.15 7.50
C HIS A 70 -17.57 -10.00 8.04
N VAL A 71 -18.27 -8.92 7.67
CA VAL A 71 -19.57 -8.57 8.25
C VAL A 71 -20.70 -9.07 7.37
N ASP A 72 -21.61 -9.86 7.96
CA ASP A 72 -22.78 -10.37 7.24
C ASP A 72 -23.61 -9.24 6.63
N PRO A 73 -24.19 -9.44 5.41
CA PRO A 73 -24.83 -8.37 4.65
C PRO A 73 -26.27 -8.08 5.13
N ASP A 74 -26.39 -7.61 6.37
CA ASP A 74 -27.67 -7.32 7.04
C ASP A 74 -28.06 -5.83 7.05
N GLY A 75 -27.45 -5.04 6.18
CA GLY A 75 -27.76 -3.62 6.03
C GLY A 75 -29.21 -3.40 5.59
N PRO A 76 -29.91 -2.37 6.12
CA PRO A 76 -31.26 -2.05 5.71
C PRO A 76 -31.32 -1.70 4.21
N ALA A 77 -32.21 -2.31 3.46
CA ALA A 77 -32.33 -2.10 2.01
C ALA A 77 -32.69 -0.64 1.61
N ASP A 78 -33.27 0.13 2.52
CA ASP A 78 -33.60 1.55 2.34
C ASP A 78 -32.55 2.49 2.98
N ALA A 79 -31.39 1.97 3.36
CA ALA A 79 -30.27 2.78 3.84
C ALA A 79 -29.46 3.37 2.68
N SER A 80 -28.80 4.51 2.92
CA SER A 80 -27.88 5.13 1.97
C SER A 80 -26.54 4.38 1.94
N PRO A 81 -26.14 3.78 0.81
CA PRO A 81 -24.82 3.16 0.66
C PRO A 81 -23.67 4.17 0.79
N SER A 82 -23.86 5.40 0.26
CA SER A 82 -22.89 6.49 0.35
C SER A 82 -22.63 6.89 1.81
N ALA A 83 -23.72 7.07 2.60
CA ALA A 83 -23.61 7.40 4.01
C ALA A 83 -23.00 6.24 4.84
N ALA A 84 -23.25 4.99 4.44
CA ALA A 84 -22.66 3.82 5.08
C ALA A 84 -21.14 3.75 4.85
N ALA A 85 -20.69 3.94 3.60
CA ALA A 85 -19.25 3.99 3.27
C ALA A 85 -18.54 5.11 4.03
N MET A 86 -19.08 6.33 3.97
CA MET A 86 -18.57 7.51 4.67
C MET A 86 -18.43 7.26 6.17
N GLN A 87 -19.48 6.77 6.83
CA GLN A 87 -19.46 6.54 8.27
C GLN A 87 -18.48 5.44 8.67
N ALA A 88 -18.40 4.37 7.86
CA ALA A 88 -17.46 3.28 8.11
C ALA A 88 -16.01 3.79 8.06
N ALA A 89 -15.65 4.54 7.02
CA ALA A 89 -14.31 5.13 6.89
C ALA A 89 -14.00 6.10 8.04
N TYR A 90 -14.90 7.04 8.31
CA TYR A 90 -14.74 8.00 9.41
C TYR A 90 -14.49 7.31 10.73
N SER A 91 -15.28 6.28 11.07
CA SER A 91 -15.19 5.59 12.35
C SER A 91 -13.87 4.84 12.54
N ILE A 92 -13.31 4.25 11.48
CA ILE A 92 -11.97 3.66 11.49
C ILE A 92 -10.90 4.75 11.66
N LEU A 93 -10.99 5.84 10.89
CA LEU A 93 -9.98 6.91 10.92
C LEU A 93 -9.95 7.67 12.25
N VAL A 94 -11.10 7.86 12.91
CA VAL A 94 -11.15 8.43 14.27
C VAL A 94 -10.42 7.55 15.27
N ARG A 95 -10.54 6.23 15.20
CA ARG A 95 -9.79 5.30 16.07
C ARG A 95 -8.30 5.31 15.79
N LEU A 96 -7.91 5.58 14.56
CA LEU A 96 -6.50 5.69 14.20
C LEU A 96 -5.92 7.05 14.59
N TYR A 97 -6.60 8.15 14.26
CA TYR A 97 -6.02 9.49 14.23
C TYR A 97 -6.84 10.55 14.98
N GLY A 98 -8.03 10.22 15.48
CA GLY A 98 -8.90 11.15 16.21
C GLY A 98 -8.47 11.38 17.66
N GLN A 99 -9.34 11.98 18.44
CA GLN A 99 -9.12 12.19 19.88
C GLN A 99 -9.05 10.84 20.61
N GLY A 100 -7.92 10.58 21.26
CA GLY A 100 -7.66 9.28 21.89
C GLY A 100 -7.34 8.15 20.91
N GLY A 101 -7.10 8.48 19.64
CA GLY A 101 -6.68 7.52 18.60
C GLY A 101 -5.25 7.00 18.82
N LEU A 102 -4.89 5.99 18.03
CA LEU A 102 -3.61 5.30 18.18
C LEU A 102 -2.40 6.15 17.78
N PHE A 103 -2.59 7.15 16.92
CA PHE A 103 -1.50 7.92 16.32
C PHE A 103 -1.66 9.43 16.52
N THR A 104 -0.53 10.11 16.58
CA THR A 104 -0.45 11.57 16.70
C THR A 104 0.08 12.18 15.39
N PRO A 105 -0.25 13.47 15.11
CA PRO A 105 -1.09 14.35 15.91
C PRO A 105 -2.57 13.99 15.87
N ASN A 106 -3.33 14.46 16.85
CA ASN A 106 -4.80 14.35 16.84
C ASN A 106 -5.39 15.11 15.65
N GLN A 107 -6.16 14.42 14.82
CA GLN A 107 -6.77 14.95 13.60
C GLN A 107 -8.32 15.02 13.69
N GLN A 108 -8.91 14.91 14.87
CA GLN A 108 -10.37 14.85 15.04
C GLN A 108 -11.08 15.98 14.29
N ALA A 109 -10.64 17.22 14.47
CA ALA A 109 -11.29 18.38 13.85
C ALA A 109 -11.28 18.31 12.30
N THR A 110 -10.21 17.80 11.72
CA THR A 110 -10.10 17.61 10.27
C THR A 110 -11.04 16.51 9.79
N LEU A 111 -11.07 15.38 10.49
CA LEU A 111 -11.98 14.26 10.17
C LEU A 111 -13.45 14.68 10.31
N ASP A 112 -13.80 15.47 11.32
CA ASP A 112 -15.15 16.01 11.51
C ASP A 112 -15.55 16.96 10.38
N ALA A 113 -14.61 17.79 9.90
CA ALA A 113 -14.85 18.67 8.76
C ALA A 113 -15.07 17.87 7.46
N ASP A 114 -14.29 16.81 7.21
CA ASP A 114 -14.46 15.92 6.06
C ASP A 114 -15.82 15.18 6.13
N LEU A 115 -16.21 14.72 7.33
CA LEU A 115 -17.53 14.10 7.56
C LEU A 115 -18.67 15.08 7.23
N ALA A 116 -18.58 16.32 7.73
CA ALA A 116 -19.58 17.35 7.47
C ALA A 116 -19.69 17.69 5.97
N ALA A 117 -18.54 17.76 5.28
CA ALA A 117 -18.52 18.00 3.83
C ALA A 117 -19.16 16.84 3.04
N SER A 118 -18.90 15.59 3.43
CA SER A 118 -19.53 14.41 2.84
C SER A 118 -21.04 14.41 3.08
N LEU A 119 -21.49 14.66 4.29
CA LEU A 119 -22.92 14.78 4.62
C LEU A 119 -23.61 15.85 3.80
N ALA A 120 -22.97 17.00 3.60
CA ALA A 120 -23.50 18.09 2.79
C ALA A 120 -23.65 17.70 1.29
N ARG A 121 -22.75 16.85 0.78
CA ARG A 121 -22.86 16.30 -0.60
C ARG A 121 -24.01 15.31 -0.71
N ILE A 122 -24.04 14.31 0.16
CA ILE A 122 -25.04 13.23 0.16
C ILE A 122 -26.46 13.80 0.33
N SER A 123 -26.64 14.76 1.25
CA SER A 123 -27.95 15.37 1.55
C SER A 123 -28.59 16.14 0.39
N LYS A 124 -27.86 16.40 -0.70
CA LYS A 124 -28.43 17.02 -1.90
C LYS A 124 -29.26 16.03 -2.72
N HIS A 125 -29.00 14.74 -2.59
CA HIS A 125 -29.55 13.70 -3.44
C HIS A 125 -30.28 12.60 -2.66
N GLU A 126 -30.03 12.47 -1.37
CA GLU A 126 -30.56 11.41 -0.51
C GLU A 126 -31.35 11.95 0.69
N GLY A 127 -32.41 11.26 1.07
CA GLY A 127 -33.27 11.65 2.18
C GLY A 127 -32.64 11.41 3.55
N ALA A 128 -32.93 12.28 4.51
CA ALA A 128 -32.37 12.24 5.86
C ALA A 128 -32.53 10.87 6.58
N ARG A 129 -33.65 10.17 6.33
CA ARG A 129 -33.90 8.84 6.92
C ARG A 129 -32.96 7.78 6.34
N ALA A 130 -32.73 7.77 5.04
CA ALA A 130 -31.82 6.84 4.39
C ALA A 130 -30.37 7.09 4.87
N ILE A 131 -29.96 8.36 4.93
CA ILE A 131 -28.67 8.78 5.44
C ILE A 131 -28.47 8.31 6.91
N ALA A 132 -29.44 8.52 7.78
CA ALA A 132 -29.36 8.08 9.17
C ALA A 132 -29.16 6.56 9.28
N LYS A 133 -29.96 5.78 8.54
CA LYS A 133 -29.82 4.31 8.48
C LYS A 133 -28.48 3.87 7.93
N GLY A 134 -27.99 4.54 6.86
CA GLY A 134 -26.67 4.26 6.30
C GLY A 134 -25.55 4.50 7.31
N ARG A 135 -25.62 5.62 8.02
CA ARG A 135 -24.65 5.93 9.08
C ARG A 135 -24.67 4.91 10.23
N ASP A 136 -25.85 4.54 10.71
CA ASP A 136 -25.99 3.55 11.78
C ASP A 136 -25.42 2.18 11.34
N TRP A 137 -25.66 1.80 10.09
CA TRP A 137 -25.11 0.58 9.52
C TRP A 137 -23.59 0.68 9.35
N GLY A 138 -23.07 1.73 8.74
CA GLY A 138 -21.63 1.95 8.55
C GLY A 138 -20.87 1.96 9.88
N GLN A 139 -21.46 2.51 10.95
CA GLN A 139 -20.86 2.46 12.30
C GLN A 139 -20.76 1.01 12.80
N LYS A 140 -21.82 0.21 12.68
CA LYS A 140 -21.83 -1.21 13.09
C LYS A 140 -20.77 -2.02 12.34
N VAL A 141 -20.65 -1.80 11.03
CA VAL A 141 -19.63 -2.48 10.21
C VAL A 141 -18.22 -2.08 10.65
N ALA A 142 -17.96 -0.79 10.86
CA ALA A 142 -16.66 -0.31 11.34
C ALA A 142 -16.30 -0.91 12.72
N ASP A 143 -17.27 -1.02 13.62
CA ASP A 143 -17.09 -1.61 14.94
C ASP A 143 -16.70 -3.08 14.83
N ALA A 144 -17.38 -3.84 13.97
CA ALA A 144 -17.11 -5.25 13.75
C ALA A 144 -15.73 -5.49 13.10
N ILE A 145 -15.38 -4.75 12.04
CA ILE A 145 -14.05 -4.83 11.39
C ILE A 145 -12.94 -4.47 12.38
N TRP A 146 -13.13 -3.41 13.18
CA TRP A 146 -12.15 -3.02 14.18
C TRP A 146 -11.96 -4.10 15.25
N ALA A 147 -13.05 -4.66 15.77
CA ALA A 147 -13.03 -5.74 16.76
C ALA A 147 -12.35 -7.00 16.20
N TRP A 148 -12.67 -7.39 14.98
CA TRP A 148 -12.02 -8.52 14.30
C TRP A 148 -10.51 -8.34 14.20
N ARG A 149 -10.06 -7.14 13.85
CA ARG A 149 -8.62 -6.85 13.64
C ARG A 149 -7.88 -6.39 14.91
N ALA A 150 -8.57 -6.29 16.04
CA ALA A 150 -7.96 -5.92 17.32
C ALA A 150 -6.94 -6.95 17.84
N THR A 151 -7.13 -8.22 17.45
CA THR A 151 -6.30 -9.36 17.88
C THR A 151 -5.46 -9.94 16.72
N ASP A 152 -5.25 -9.18 15.65
CA ASP A 152 -4.53 -9.64 14.46
C ASP A 152 -2.99 -9.72 14.62
N GLY A 153 -2.46 -9.40 15.80
CA GLY A 153 -1.03 -9.42 16.08
C GLY A 153 -0.33 -8.07 15.82
N TYR A 154 -1.03 -7.06 15.31
CA TYR A 154 -0.44 -5.74 15.05
C TYR A 154 0.08 -5.05 16.31
N ASN A 155 -0.69 -5.10 17.41
CA ASN A 155 -0.40 -4.44 18.68
C ASN A 155 0.57 -5.23 19.57
N ILE A 156 1.13 -6.34 19.10
CA ILE A 156 2.14 -7.08 19.84
C ILE A 156 3.45 -6.30 19.81
N ASP A 157 4.06 -6.09 20.98
CA ASP A 157 5.42 -5.57 21.09
C ASP A 157 6.40 -6.76 20.97
N PRO A 158 7.02 -6.97 19.81
CA PRO A 158 7.84 -8.13 19.58
C PRO A 158 9.19 -7.97 20.27
N PRO A 159 9.88 -9.08 20.57
CA PRO A 159 11.29 -9.03 20.98
C PRO A 159 12.13 -8.25 19.95
N ILE A 160 13.11 -7.51 20.45
CA ILE A 160 14.02 -6.75 19.59
C ILE A 160 14.78 -7.72 18.68
N TRP A 161 14.66 -7.51 17.36
CA TRP A 161 15.41 -8.29 16.38
C TRP A 161 16.74 -7.61 16.07
N VAL A 162 17.81 -8.09 16.65
CA VAL A 162 19.16 -7.52 16.50
C VAL A 162 19.93 -8.05 15.29
N GLY A 163 19.37 -9.04 14.59
CA GLY A 163 20.05 -9.72 13.49
C GLY A 163 21.15 -10.67 13.93
N MET A 164 22.03 -11.06 13.00
CA MET A 164 23.12 -11.99 13.22
C MET A 164 24.41 -11.49 12.55
N THR A 165 25.55 -11.83 13.14
CA THR A 165 26.87 -11.49 12.59
C THR A 165 27.38 -12.50 11.56
N THR A 166 26.70 -13.63 11.40
CA THR A 166 27.02 -14.65 10.40
C THR A 166 26.95 -14.07 8.98
N LEU A 167 27.86 -14.49 8.15
CA LEU A 167 27.95 -14.07 6.74
C LEU A 167 26.63 -14.36 6.00
N GLY A 168 26.17 -13.42 5.20
CA GLY A 168 24.87 -13.52 4.51
C GLY A 168 23.65 -13.15 5.37
N GLN A 169 23.81 -12.99 6.67
CA GLN A 169 22.71 -12.66 7.58
C GLN A 169 22.60 -11.15 7.83
N TRP A 170 21.36 -10.68 7.97
CA TRP A 170 21.07 -9.28 8.24
C TRP A 170 21.49 -8.87 9.66
N ARG A 171 21.98 -7.67 9.75
CA ARG A 171 22.23 -6.91 10.98
C ARG A 171 22.00 -5.43 10.75
N PRO A 172 21.85 -4.60 11.81
CA PRO A 172 21.69 -3.15 11.67
C PRO A 172 22.79 -2.54 10.78
N THR A 173 22.37 -1.68 9.86
CA THR A 173 23.30 -1.08 8.88
C THR A 173 23.82 0.27 9.38
N PRO A 174 25.04 0.70 9.00
CA PRO A 174 25.65 1.93 9.52
C PRO A 174 24.87 3.21 9.19
N ASN A 175 24.08 3.19 8.11
CA ASN A 175 23.29 4.34 7.63
C ASN A 175 21.81 4.19 7.94
N ASP A 176 21.44 3.32 8.85
CA ASP A 176 20.06 3.12 9.21
C ASP A 176 19.53 4.36 9.95
N PRO A 177 18.53 5.08 9.43
CA PRO A 177 17.99 6.27 10.07
C PRO A 177 17.27 5.98 11.38
N TYR A 178 16.94 4.69 11.63
CA TYR A 178 16.28 4.21 12.84
C TYR A 178 17.27 3.68 13.88
N VAL A 179 18.55 3.59 13.53
CA VAL A 179 19.63 3.14 14.41
C VAL A 179 20.48 4.34 14.79
N SER A 180 20.01 5.12 15.73
CA SER A 180 20.82 6.12 16.44
C SER A 180 21.07 5.64 17.87
N PRO A 181 22.28 5.73 18.43
CA PRO A 181 22.44 5.44 19.85
C PRO A 181 21.56 6.40 20.69
N PRO A 182 20.72 5.92 21.61
CA PRO A 182 20.62 4.61 22.23
C PRO A 182 19.62 3.65 21.57
N THR A 183 19.15 3.88 20.35
CA THR A 183 18.11 3.14 19.67
C THR A 183 18.61 1.89 18.92
N LEU A 184 19.89 1.56 19.01
CA LEU A 184 20.41 0.22 18.67
C LEU A 184 19.55 -0.92 19.29
N ALA A 185 18.83 -0.60 20.35
CA ALA A 185 17.90 -1.50 21.00
C ALA A 185 16.64 -1.84 20.21
N ARG A 186 16.30 -1.10 19.14
CA ARG A 186 15.06 -1.37 18.38
C ARG A 186 15.21 -2.43 17.27
N GLY A 187 16.43 -2.80 16.90
CA GLY A 187 16.66 -3.85 15.91
C GLY A 187 15.96 -3.61 14.58
N ALA A 188 15.50 -4.68 13.95
CA ALA A 188 14.77 -4.61 12.69
C ALA A 188 13.34 -4.09 12.85
N GLY A 189 12.87 -3.33 11.84
CA GLY A 189 11.55 -2.72 11.85
C GLY A 189 10.41 -3.72 11.69
N TYR A 190 9.47 -3.68 12.62
CA TYR A 190 8.17 -4.33 12.55
C TYR A 190 8.18 -5.87 12.43
N PRO A 191 8.96 -6.61 13.22
CA PRO A 191 9.01 -8.08 13.11
C PRO A 191 7.63 -8.74 13.35
N GLN A 192 6.71 -8.12 14.09
CA GLN A 192 5.36 -8.62 14.32
C GLN A 192 4.54 -8.79 13.03
N PHE A 193 4.84 -8.06 11.96
CA PHE A 193 4.15 -8.24 10.68
C PHE A 193 4.39 -9.64 10.09
N SER A 194 5.49 -10.30 10.42
CA SER A 194 5.79 -11.65 9.93
C SER A 194 4.80 -12.73 10.42
N SER A 195 4.12 -12.46 11.53
CA SER A 195 3.14 -13.36 12.14
C SER A 195 1.75 -12.74 12.28
N GLN A 196 1.53 -11.56 11.70
CA GLN A 196 0.24 -10.92 11.72
C GLN A 196 -0.80 -11.79 11.00
N THR A 197 -2.02 -11.85 11.53
CA THR A 197 -3.14 -12.52 10.89
C THR A 197 -3.44 -11.88 9.53
N THR A 198 -3.47 -12.69 8.50
CA THR A 198 -3.78 -12.29 7.12
C THR A 198 -5.24 -11.87 6.96
N TRP A 199 -5.57 -11.24 5.85
CA TRP A 199 -6.93 -10.81 5.51
C TRP A 199 -7.67 -11.86 4.67
N SER A 200 -7.01 -12.40 3.66
CA SER A 200 -7.59 -13.32 2.68
C SER A 200 -6.75 -14.58 2.51
N ILE A 201 -5.43 -14.47 2.40
CA ILE A 201 -4.59 -15.67 2.26
C ILE A 201 -4.60 -16.51 3.54
N PRO A 202 -4.43 -17.84 3.46
CA PRO A 202 -4.58 -18.74 4.60
C PRO A 202 -3.66 -18.43 5.78
N ASN A 203 -2.42 -18.02 5.52
CA ASN A 203 -1.44 -17.61 6.53
C ASN A 203 -0.26 -16.86 5.88
N SER A 204 0.58 -16.22 6.70
CA SER A 204 1.72 -15.42 6.23
C SER A 204 2.76 -16.18 5.40
N SER A 205 2.90 -17.48 5.60
CA SER A 205 3.88 -18.32 4.90
C SER A 205 3.34 -19.00 3.63
N TYR A 206 2.07 -18.82 3.30
CA TYR A 206 1.41 -19.56 2.21
C TYR A 206 2.08 -19.38 0.85
N PHE A 207 2.55 -18.17 0.55
CA PHE A 207 3.31 -17.84 -0.66
C PHE A 207 4.80 -17.55 -0.38
N ARG A 208 5.36 -18.10 0.73
CA ARG A 208 6.78 -17.90 1.03
C ARG A 208 7.63 -18.40 -0.13
N PRO A 209 8.50 -17.53 -0.71
CA PRO A 209 9.31 -17.92 -1.85
C PRO A 209 10.46 -18.86 -1.41
N VAL A 210 11.16 -19.41 -2.40
CA VAL A 210 12.40 -20.14 -2.15
C VAL A 210 13.46 -19.26 -1.48
N ALA A 211 14.48 -19.88 -0.89
CA ALA A 211 15.58 -19.15 -0.25
C ALA A 211 16.34 -18.23 -1.25
N PRO A 212 16.98 -17.14 -0.74
CA PRO A 212 17.81 -16.28 -1.56
C PRO A 212 18.97 -17.06 -2.20
N PRO A 213 19.59 -16.53 -3.27
CA PRO A 213 20.72 -17.18 -3.91
C PRO A 213 21.88 -17.43 -2.96
N LEU A 214 22.53 -18.59 -3.08
CA LEU A 214 23.75 -18.88 -2.35
C LEU A 214 24.81 -17.82 -2.65
N LEU A 215 25.59 -17.39 -1.65
CA LEU A 215 26.62 -16.36 -1.80
C LEU A 215 27.68 -16.76 -2.86
N THR A 216 27.99 -18.06 -2.99
CA THR A 216 28.90 -18.59 -4.00
C THR A 216 28.32 -18.69 -5.38
N SER A 217 27.03 -18.36 -5.58
CA SER A 217 26.36 -18.51 -6.88
C SER A 217 26.67 -17.38 -7.86
N ARG A 218 26.60 -17.69 -9.17
CA ARG A 218 26.68 -16.68 -10.23
C ARG A 218 25.53 -15.67 -10.16
N GLN A 219 24.35 -16.09 -9.67
CA GLN A 219 23.21 -15.19 -9.54
C GLN A 219 23.50 -14.12 -8.49
N TYR A 220 23.99 -14.51 -7.32
CA TYR A 220 24.39 -13.58 -6.27
C TYR A 220 25.44 -12.58 -6.76
N ALA A 221 26.47 -13.07 -7.47
CA ALA A 221 27.51 -12.20 -8.01
C ALA A 221 26.98 -11.16 -9.01
N ARG A 222 26.03 -11.55 -9.87
CA ARG A 222 25.35 -10.59 -10.78
C ARG A 222 24.60 -9.51 -10.02
N ASP A 223 23.79 -9.91 -9.06
CA ASP A 223 22.97 -8.99 -8.24
C ASP A 223 23.86 -8.04 -7.43
N PHE A 224 24.91 -8.57 -6.83
CA PHE A 224 25.91 -7.83 -6.08
C PHE A 224 26.57 -6.75 -6.96
N ASN A 225 27.11 -7.14 -8.10
CA ASN A 225 27.83 -6.21 -8.99
C ASN A 225 26.89 -5.19 -9.64
N GLU A 226 25.66 -5.57 -9.97
CA GLU A 226 24.65 -4.63 -10.46
C GLU A 226 24.37 -3.55 -9.40
N THR A 227 24.05 -3.96 -8.16
CA THR A 227 23.72 -3.03 -7.10
C THR A 227 24.92 -2.20 -6.70
N LYS A 228 26.13 -2.77 -6.60
CA LYS A 228 27.36 -2.05 -6.32
C LYS A 228 27.59 -0.93 -7.32
N ARG A 229 27.42 -1.21 -8.62
CA ARG A 229 27.63 -0.25 -9.70
C ARG A 229 26.53 0.80 -9.80
N MET A 230 25.25 0.38 -9.76
CA MET A 230 24.11 1.28 -10.00
C MET A 230 23.66 2.01 -8.75
N GLY A 231 23.79 1.37 -7.59
CA GLY A 231 23.23 1.85 -6.31
C GLY A 231 24.15 2.76 -5.51
N SER A 232 25.42 2.91 -5.92
CA SER A 232 26.37 3.80 -5.22
C SER A 232 25.89 5.25 -5.20
N GLN A 233 26.13 5.96 -4.10
CA GLN A 233 25.90 7.40 -3.99
C GLN A 233 26.67 8.18 -5.07
N THR A 234 27.86 7.72 -5.43
CA THR A 234 28.76 8.31 -6.44
C THR A 234 28.70 7.58 -7.78
N SER A 235 27.62 6.84 -8.07
CA SER A 235 27.50 6.07 -9.32
C SER A 235 27.57 6.99 -10.56
N THR A 236 28.48 6.67 -11.47
CA THR A 236 28.56 7.27 -12.81
C THR A 236 27.84 6.43 -13.88
N ALA A 237 27.35 5.26 -13.51
CA ALA A 237 26.61 4.35 -14.41
C ALA A 237 25.10 4.62 -14.40
N ARG A 238 24.59 5.28 -13.34
CA ARG A 238 23.19 5.65 -13.18
C ARG A 238 22.93 6.99 -13.83
N SER A 239 21.89 7.09 -14.67
CA SER A 239 21.46 8.35 -15.29
C SER A 239 20.77 9.29 -14.30
N SER A 240 20.57 10.55 -14.69
CA SER A 240 19.82 11.51 -13.89
C SER A 240 18.36 11.10 -13.71
N ASP A 241 17.69 10.59 -14.75
CA ASP A 241 16.29 10.10 -14.64
C ASP A 241 16.20 8.89 -13.71
N GLN A 242 17.15 7.93 -13.79
CA GLN A 242 17.21 6.80 -12.87
C GLN A 242 17.42 7.25 -11.40
N THR A 243 18.14 8.33 -11.19
CA THR A 243 18.31 8.95 -9.87
C THR A 243 16.98 9.57 -9.40
N ILE A 244 16.27 10.29 -10.28
CA ILE A 244 14.93 10.81 -9.98
C ILE A 244 13.96 9.68 -9.66
N ALA A 245 13.93 8.62 -10.47
CA ALA A 245 13.09 7.45 -10.20
C ALA A 245 13.40 6.80 -8.84
N ALA A 246 14.68 6.68 -8.47
CA ALA A 246 15.08 6.18 -7.17
C ALA A 246 14.49 7.01 -6.02
N TRP A 247 14.58 8.34 -6.09
CA TRP A 247 14.01 9.24 -5.10
C TRP A 247 12.50 9.25 -5.11
N PHE A 248 11.87 9.23 -6.28
CA PHE A 248 10.41 9.22 -6.42
C PHE A 248 9.79 8.03 -5.68
N TRP A 249 10.29 6.82 -5.92
CA TRP A 249 9.77 5.60 -5.29
C TRP A 249 10.33 5.33 -3.87
N ALA A 250 11.27 6.15 -3.41
CA ALA A 250 11.81 6.01 -2.05
C ALA A 250 11.04 6.82 -1.02
N THR A 251 10.56 7.98 -1.42
CA THR A 251 10.04 9.01 -0.51
C THR A 251 8.60 8.75 -0.10
N GLY A 252 7.84 7.99 -0.91
CA GLY A 252 6.48 7.60 -0.59
C GLY A 252 6.38 6.15 -0.15
N THR A 253 5.24 5.76 0.37
CA THR A 253 4.92 4.36 0.61
C THR A 253 4.26 3.76 -0.61
N ALA A 254 4.56 2.52 -0.96
CA ALA A 254 3.98 1.87 -2.14
C ALA A 254 2.45 1.89 -2.11
N SER A 255 1.81 1.67 -0.94
CA SER A 255 0.36 1.71 -0.81
C SER A 255 -0.24 3.08 -1.13
N TYR A 256 0.41 4.16 -0.71
CA TYR A 256 0.00 5.52 -1.07
C TYR A 256 0.01 5.72 -2.59
N PHE A 257 1.12 5.44 -3.26
CA PHE A 257 1.25 5.60 -4.71
C PHE A 257 0.21 4.79 -5.49
N TRP A 258 -0.03 3.53 -5.11
CA TRP A 258 -0.97 2.68 -5.83
C TRP A 258 -2.43 3.06 -5.61
N ASN A 259 -2.78 3.62 -4.45
CA ASN A 259 -4.09 4.23 -4.26
C ASN A 259 -4.27 5.50 -5.10
N HIS A 260 -3.24 6.37 -5.20
CA HIS A 260 -3.27 7.52 -6.11
C HIS A 260 -3.38 7.11 -7.58
N ALA A 261 -2.64 6.07 -8.01
CA ALA A 261 -2.78 5.52 -9.34
C ALA A 261 -4.21 5.02 -9.60
N ALA A 262 -4.81 4.31 -8.63
CA ALA A 262 -6.20 3.87 -8.73
C ALA A 262 -7.17 5.04 -8.89
N LEU A 263 -7.01 6.10 -8.07
CA LEU A 263 -7.86 7.29 -8.15
C LEU A 263 -7.71 8.00 -9.50
N SER A 264 -6.48 8.17 -10.02
CA SER A 264 -6.26 8.84 -11.31
C SER A 264 -6.97 8.11 -12.46
N VAL A 265 -7.06 6.77 -12.42
CA VAL A 265 -7.80 5.98 -13.39
C VAL A 265 -9.31 6.07 -13.17
N LEU A 266 -9.77 6.02 -11.91
CA LEU A 266 -11.20 6.16 -11.58
C LEU A 266 -11.76 7.53 -11.99
N ASP A 267 -10.98 8.61 -11.81
CA ASP A 267 -11.38 9.98 -12.12
C ASP A 267 -11.32 10.30 -13.62
N SER A 268 -10.46 9.64 -14.39
CA SER A 268 -10.30 9.90 -15.83
C SER A 268 -11.55 9.54 -16.66
N GLY A 269 -12.51 8.83 -16.07
CA GLY A 269 -13.76 8.45 -16.74
C GLY A 269 -13.59 7.48 -17.91
N ASP A 270 -12.38 6.99 -18.17
CA ASP A 270 -12.09 5.98 -19.21
C ASP A 270 -12.51 4.57 -18.77
N ASN A 271 -13.65 4.50 -18.08
CA ASN A 271 -14.27 3.27 -17.61
C ASN A 271 -14.86 2.40 -18.75
N SER A 272 -14.63 2.76 -20.03
CA SER A 272 -15.24 2.09 -21.18
C SER A 272 -14.63 0.73 -21.51
N LYS A 273 -13.56 0.30 -20.83
CA LYS A 273 -12.84 -0.95 -21.13
C LYS A 273 -12.74 -1.95 -19.97
N GLY A 274 -13.27 -1.62 -18.79
CA GLY A 274 -13.41 -2.63 -17.75
C GLY A 274 -14.37 -3.71 -18.21
N ARG A 275 -14.00 -4.97 -18.13
CA ARG A 275 -14.90 -6.10 -18.30
C ARG A 275 -16.01 -5.96 -17.24
N ASP A 276 -17.12 -5.34 -17.64
CA ASP A 276 -18.36 -5.53 -16.92
C ASP A 276 -18.78 -6.97 -17.20
N ASP A 277 -18.56 -7.87 -16.23
CA ASP A 277 -19.15 -9.21 -16.20
C ASP A 277 -20.70 -9.16 -16.06
N ASP A 278 -21.28 -7.99 -16.25
CA ASP A 278 -22.71 -7.79 -16.37
C ASP A 278 -23.17 -8.25 -17.77
N GLY A 279 -23.44 -9.57 -17.90
CA GLY A 279 -24.12 -10.17 -19.06
C GLY A 279 -25.53 -9.62 -19.31
N GLY A 280 -25.83 -8.40 -18.89
CA GLY A 280 -27.05 -7.65 -19.12
C GLY A 280 -26.94 -6.82 -20.40
N LYS A 281 -27.57 -7.27 -21.49
CA LYS A 281 -27.86 -6.47 -22.69
C LYS A 281 -28.84 -5.33 -22.33
N GLY A 282 -28.33 -4.29 -21.70
CA GLY A 282 -29.04 -3.02 -21.52
C GLY A 282 -28.47 -1.99 -22.49
N ARG A 283 -29.15 -1.77 -23.64
CA ARG A 283 -28.97 -0.58 -24.46
C ARG A 283 -29.65 0.58 -23.73
N ASP A 284 -28.93 1.30 -22.89
CA ASP A 284 -29.40 2.61 -22.42
C ASP A 284 -28.72 3.72 -23.23
N ASN A 285 -29.46 4.19 -24.24
CA ASN A 285 -29.21 5.42 -24.94
C ASN A 285 -29.82 6.59 -24.14
N ASP A 286 -29.34 6.88 -22.94
CA ASP A 286 -29.74 8.10 -22.25
C ASP A 286 -28.57 9.07 -22.20
N LYS A 287 -28.70 10.09 -23.07
CA LYS A 287 -27.82 11.26 -23.13
C LYS A 287 -28.23 12.25 -22.03
N ASN A 288 -27.85 11.98 -20.78
CA ASN A 288 -27.83 13.01 -19.75
C ASN A 288 -26.60 12.80 -18.88
N ASP A 289 -25.52 13.49 -19.23
CA ASP A 289 -24.16 13.31 -18.61
C ASP A 289 -24.04 13.88 -17.19
N ASN A 290 -25.09 14.46 -16.61
CA ASN A 290 -25.00 15.12 -15.31
C ASN A 290 -25.37 14.26 -14.09
N ASP A 291 -25.94 13.06 -14.26
CA ASP A 291 -26.43 12.21 -13.15
C ASP A 291 -25.56 10.96 -12.88
N LYS A 292 -24.38 10.85 -13.51
CA LYS A 292 -23.55 9.63 -13.42
C LYS A 292 -22.76 9.47 -12.11
N HIS A 293 -22.84 10.43 -11.19
CA HIS A 293 -21.97 10.46 -10.00
C HIS A 293 -22.44 9.61 -8.82
N ASP A 294 -23.74 9.38 -8.70
CA ASP A 294 -24.35 8.63 -7.59
C ASP A 294 -24.97 7.30 -8.04
N ASN A 295 -24.48 6.74 -9.16
CA ASN A 295 -24.94 5.42 -9.57
C ASN A 295 -24.44 4.38 -8.55
N PRO A 296 -25.33 3.63 -7.87
CA PRO A 296 -24.97 2.61 -6.90
C PRO A 296 -23.97 1.58 -7.44
N ASN A 297 -24.06 1.24 -8.70
CA ASN A 297 -23.13 0.32 -9.37
C ASN A 297 -21.70 0.90 -9.40
N THR A 298 -21.54 2.21 -9.59
CA THR A 298 -20.20 2.86 -9.57
C THR A 298 -19.64 2.90 -8.16
N LEU A 299 -20.45 3.21 -7.14
CA LEU A 299 -20.02 3.23 -5.74
C LEU A 299 -19.55 1.84 -5.29
N LEU A 300 -20.38 0.81 -5.53
CA LEU A 300 -20.07 -0.57 -5.16
C LEU A 300 -18.83 -1.09 -5.91
N ARG A 301 -18.70 -0.79 -7.22
CA ARG A 301 -17.50 -1.13 -7.99
C ARG A 301 -16.25 -0.50 -7.41
N ASN A 302 -16.27 0.78 -7.10
CA ASN A 302 -15.13 1.51 -6.55
C ASN A 302 -14.75 0.98 -5.17
N THR A 303 -15.72 0.68 -4.29
CA THR A 303 -15.44 0.06 -2.99
C THR A 303 -14.79 -1.31 -3.17
N ARG A 304 -15.28 -2.14 -4.10
CA ARG A 304 -14.73 -3.47 -4.38
C ARG A 304 -13.28 -3.39 -4.87
N VAL A 305 -13.01 -2.52 -5.85
CA VAL A 305 -11.64 -2.36 -6.41
C VAL A 305 -10.66 -1.88 -5.35
N LEU A 306 -11.02 -0.84 -4.59
CA LEU A 306 -10.13 -0.29 -3.57
C LEU A 306 -9.98 -1.22 -2.36
N ALA A 307 -11.01 -2.00 -2.00
CA ALA A 307 -10.88 -3.02 -0.96
C ALA A 307 -9.97 -4.16 -1.41
N ALA A 308 -10.15 -4.69 -2.63
CA ALA A 308 -9.27 -5.71 -3.19
C ALA A 308 -7.82 -5.22 -3.28
N LEU A 309 -7.59 -3.98 -3.74
CA LEU A 309 -6.28 -3.35 -3.81
C LEU A 309 -5.60 -3.31 -2.45
N ASN A 310 -6.27 -2.76 -1.44
CA ASN A 310 -5.67 -2.54 -0.13
C ASN A 310 -5.50 -3.85 0.67
N ILE A 311 -6.41 -4.80 0.55
CA ILE A 311 -6.29 -6.14 1.16
C ILE A 311 -5.15 -6.93 0.52
N ALA A 312 -5.04 -6.94 -0.81
CA ALA A 312 -3.94 -7.60 -1.50
C ALA A 312 -2.57 -7.01 -1.12
N MET A 313 -2.48 -5.67 -1.01
CA MET A 313 -1.25 -5.00 -0.55
C MET A 313 -0.91 -5.34 0.90
N ALA A 314 -1.91 -5.42 1.79
CA ALA A 314 -1.71 -5.77 3.19
C ALA A 314 -1.24 -7.22 3.35
N ASP A 315 -1.87 -8.17 2.67
CA ASP A 315 -1.47 -9.59 2.70
C ASP A 315 -0.10 -9.81 2.05
N ALA A 316 0.20 -9.10 0.95
CA ALA A 316 1.53 -9.13 0.35
C ALA A 316 2.62 -8.58 1.27
N ALA A 317 2.32 -7.55 2.05
CA ALA A 317 3.23 -7.02 3.08
C ALA A 317 3.48 -8.04 4.20
N ILE A 318 2.43 -8.71 4.69
CA ILE A 318 2.51 -9.76 5.72
C ILE A 318 3.37 -10.93 5.21
N GLY A 319 3.06 -11.47 4.02
CA GLY A 319 3.84 -12.57 3.42
C GLY A 319 5.28 -12.19 3.11
N CYS A 320 5.51 -10.94 2.71
CA CYS A 320 6.86 -10.40 2.51
C CYS A 320 7.65 -10.37 3.82
N TRP A 321 7.04 -9.92 4.92
CA TRP A 321 7.68 -9.87 6.24
C TRP A 321 7.94 -11.25 6.82
N ASP A 322 7.05 -12.20 6.62
CA ASP A 322 7.30 -13.61 6.94
C ASP A 322 8.58 -14.12 6.26
N ALA A 323 8.71 -13.94 4.96
CA ALA A 323 9.89 -14.35 4.22
C ALA A 323 11.16 -13.61 4.66
N LYS A 324 11.08 -12.29 4.92
CA LYS A 324 12.21 -11.49 5.40
C LYS A 324 12.82 -12.03 6.69
N TYR A 325 11.97 -12.31 7.67
CA TYR A 325 12.42 -12.77 8.99
C TYR A 325 12.75 -14.27 9.00
N THR A 326 12.20 -15.04 8.06
CA THR A 326 12.58 -16.44 7.85
C THR A 326 14.00 -16.56 7.29
N TYR A 327 14.33 -15.78 6.25
CA TYR A 327 15.62 -15.88 5.56
C TYR A 327 16.68 -14.97 6.13
N ASN A 328 16.31 -13.88 6.79
CA ASN A 328 17.21 -12.92 7.44
C ASN A 328 18.37 -12.47 6.55
N PHE A 329 18.16 -12.26 5.26
CA PHE A 329 19.22 -12.01 4.30
C PHE A 329 19.76 -10.57 4.42
N TRP A 330 21.08 -10.43 4.35
CA TRP A 330 21.76 -9.14 4.51
C TRP A 330 21.46 -8.12 3.44
N ARG A 331 21.67 -6.85 3.75
CA ARG A 331 21.50 -5.73 2.81
C ARG A 331 22.75 -5.51 1.95
N PRO A 332 22.61 -4.90 0.76
CA PRO A 332 23.74 -4.59 -0.12
C PRO A 332 24.88 -3.84 0.56
N ILE A 333 24.59 -2.85 1.43
CA ILE A 333 25.63 -2.11 2.13
C ILE A 333 26.51 -3.03 3.00
N THR A 334 25.91 -3.97 3.73
CA THR A 334 26.64 -4.94 4.53
C THR A 334 27.44 -5.88 3.63
N ALA A 335 26.79 -6.44 2.63
CA ALA A 335 27.42 -7.37 1.70
C ALA A 335 28.60 -6.73 0.96
N ILE A 336 28.44 -5.55 0.38
CA ILE A 336 29.47 -4.89 -0.43
C ILE A 336 30.66 -4.46 0.43
N ARG A 337 30.43 -4.08 1.67
CA ARG A 337 31.53 -3.68 2.57
C ARG A 337 32.31 -4.85 3.16
N GLU A 338 31.67 -6.01 3.35
CA GLU A 338 32.20 -7.10 4.17
C GLU A 338 32.36 -8.43 3.42
N THR A 339 32.32 -8.43 2.07
CA THR A 339 32.29 -9.65 1.25
C THR A 339 33.66 -10.34 1.08
N ALA A 340 34.72 -9.89 1.77
CA ALA A 340 36.06 -10.45 1.58
C ALA A 340 36.13 -11.98 1.71
N ASP A 341 35.20 -12.57 2.47
CA ASP A 341 35.19 -14.01 2.78
C ASP A 341 33.91 -14.72 2.32
N ASP A 342 33.14 -14.16 1.37
CA ASP A 342 31.86 -14.77 0.91
C ASP A 342 32.05 -16.02 0.02
N GLY A 343 33.28 -16.38 -0.27
CA GLY A 343 33.63 -17.55 -1.09
C GLY A 343 33.32 -17.38 -2.58
N ASN A 344 33.08 -16.15 -3.06
CA ASN A 344 32.72 -15.86 -4.44
C ASN A 344 33.77 -14.95 -5.10
N ALA A 345 34.63 -15.54 -5.92
CA ALA A 345 35.69 -14.80 -6.62
C ALA A 345 35.17 -13.71 -7.59
N ALA A 346 33.90 -13.69 -7.90
CA ALA A 346 33.27 -12.68 -8.76
C ALA A 346 32.69 -11.48 -7.99
N THR A 347 32.77 -11.47 -6.66
CA THR A 347 32.41 -10.34 -5.80
C THR A 347 33.68 -9.74 -5.21
N THR A 348 33.72 -8.41 -5.10
CA THR A 348 34.88 -7.70 -4.53
C THR A 348 34.38 -6.70 -3.50
N ALA A 349 34.89 -6.79 -2.28
CA ALA A 349 34.56 -5.86 -1.21
C ALA A 349 34.92 -4.41 -1.56
N ASP A 350 34.15 -3.49 -1.05
CA ASP A 350 34.43 -2.05 -1.04
C ASP A 350 34.00 -1.48 0.33
N PRO A 351 34.91 -1.40 1.29
CA PRO A 351 34.59 -0.93 2.65
C PRO A 351 34.05 0.50 2.71
N THR A 352 34.26 1.30 1.65
CA THR A 352 33.83 2.70 1.56
C THR A 352 32.52 2.88 0.84
N TRP A 353 31.98 1.83 0.22
CA TRP A 353 30.75 1.91 -0.57
C TRP A 353 29.57 2.42 0.26
N THR A 354 28.83 3.34 -0.32
CA THR A 354 27.63 3.94 0.31
C THR A 354 26.46 3.93 -0.68
N PRO A 355 25.28 3.47 -0.28
CA PRO A 355 24.08 3.53 -1.13
C PRO A 355 23.64 4.97 -1.36
N LEU A 356 22.78 5.21 -2.35
CA LEU A 356 22.24 6.53 -2.69
C LEU A 356 21.54 7.19 -1.49
N PHE A 357 20.83 6.39 -0.69
CA PHE A 357 20.21 6.84 0.55
C PHE A 357 20.17 5.74 1.61
N ALA A 358 19.76 6.12 2.83
CA ALA A 358 19.79 5.25 3.99
C ALA A 358 19.03 3.94 3.77
N THR A 359 19.64 2.83 4.20
CA THR A 359 19.07 1.49 4.07
C THR A 359 18.03 1.26 5.17
N PRO A 360 16.80 0.81 4.83
CA PRO A 360 15.79 0.50 5.83
C PRO A 360 16.19 -0.63 6.78
N ALA A 361 15.81 -0.50 8.06
CA ALA A 361 16.14 -1.41 9.15
C ALA A 361 15.35 -2.73 9.10
N HIS A 362 15.55 -3.53 8.09
CA HIS A 362 14.99 -4.89 7.99
C HIS A 362 15.70 -5.70 6.90
N PRO A 363 15.62 -7.05 6.92
CA PRO A 363 16.28 -7.91 5.93
C PRO A 363 15.97 -7.55 4.48
N ASP A 364 16.93 -7.84 3.58
CA ASP A 364 16.83 -7.50 2.17
C ASP A 364 15.70 -8.26 1.46
N TYR A 365 15.66 -9.58 1.62
CA TYR A 365 14.93 -10.52 0.77
C TYR A 365 13.63 -11.01 1.39
N PRO A 366 12.51 -10.94 0.64
CA PRO A 366 12.27 -10.23 -0.62
C PRO A 366 12.06 -8.72 -0.43
N SER A 367 12.01 -7.94 -1.53
CA SER A 367 11.80 -6.48 -1.47
C SER A 367 10.35 -6.13 -1.11
N GLY A 368 10.14 -5.39 -0.02
CA GLY A 368 8.80 -4.96 0.41
C GLY A 368 8.05 -4.12 -0.62
N HIS A 369 8.72 -3.14 -1.26
CA HIS A 369 8.13 -2.36 -2.34
C HIS A 369 7.67 -3.23 -3.50
N SER A 370 8.47 -4.23 -3.88
CA SER A 370 8.13 -5.14 -4.99
C SER A 370 6.97 -6.08 -4.64
N CYS A 371 6.88 -6.55 -3.39
CA CYS A 371 5.74 -7.36 -2.92
C CYS A 371 4.43 -6.56 -3.01
N VAL A 372 4.41 -5.38 -2.39
CA VAL A 372 3.22 -4.52 -2.36
C VAL A 372 2.85 -4.05 -3.77
N SER A 373 3.83 -3.63 -4.58
CA SER A 373 3.57 -3.18 -5.95
C SER A 373 3.15 -4.31 -6.88
N GLY A 374 3.71 -5.52 -6.72
CA GLY A 374 3.28 -6.70 -7.46
C GLY A 374 1.82 -7.05 -7.20
N ALA A 375 1.38 -6.94 -5.93
CA ALA A 375 -0.02 -7.13 -5.58
C ALA A 375 -0.91 -6.02 -6.16
N ALA A 376 -0.52 -4.76 -5.99
CA ALA A 376 -1.29 -3.62 -6.46
C ALA A 376 -1.50 -3.64 -7.97
N THR A 377 -0.42 -3.84 -8.75
CA THR A 377 -0.50 -3.85 -10.21
C THR A 377 -1.34 -4.99 -10.75
N THR A 378 -1.36 -6.13 -10.07
CA THR A 378 -2.22 -7.27 -10.46
C THR A 378 -3.70 -6.93 -10.28
N VAL A 379 -4.08 -6.37 -9.12
CA VAL A 379 -5.47 -5.95 -8.88
C VAL A 379 -5.91 -4.84 -9.85
N LEU A 380 -5.05 -3.84 -10.07
CA LEU A 380 -5.37 -2.72 -10.96
C LEU A 380 -5.47 -3.15 -12.43
N ALA A 381 -4.59 -4.07 -12.87
CA ALA A 381 -4.64 -4.63 -14.23
C ALA A 381 -5.92 -5.46 -14.45
N GLU A 382 -6.37 -6.22 -13.44
CA GLU A 382 -7.65 -6.94 -13.52
C GLU A 382 -8.84 -5.98 -13.58
N ALA A 383 -8.84 -4.92 -12.76
CA ALA A 383 -9.94 -3.97 -12.68
C ALA A 383 -10.06 -3.04 -13.89
N PHE A 384 -8.94 -2.62 -14.48
CA PHE A 384 -8.91 -1.56 -15.50
C PHE A 384 -8.29 -2.00 -16.83
N GLY A 385 -7.69 -3.17 -16.87
CA GLY A 385 -6.95 -3.67 -18.03
C GLY A 385 -5.44 -3.36 -17.96
N GLU A 386 -4.64 -4.27 -18.55
CA GLU A 386 -3.17 -4.20 -18.50
C GLU A 386 -2.59 -2.93 -19.15
N ARG A 387 -3.24 -2.42 -20.20
CA ARG A 387 -2.78 -1.26 -21.01
C ARG A 387 -3.43 0.05 -20.59
N THR A 388 -3.57 0.24 -19.30
CA THR A 388 -4.12 1.48 -18.74
C THR A 388 -2.99 2.47 -18.52
N SER A 389 -3.11 3.66 -19.14
CA SER A 389 -2.18 4.77 -18.92
C SER A 389 -2.61 5.59 -17.71
N PHE A 390 -1.65 6.02 -16.92
CA PHE A 390 -1.91 6.84 -15.73
C PHE A 390 -0.70 7.67 -15.34
N ASP A 391 -0.97 8.72 -14.57
CA ASP A 391 0.05 9.59 -13.99
C ASP A 391 0.11 9.39 -12.47
N VAL A 392 1.31 9.49 -11.92
CA VAL A 392 1.56 9.48 -10.47
C VAL A 392 2.38 10.70 -10.09
N THR A 393 1.95 11.40 -9.07
CA THR A 393 2.68 12.52 -8.45
C THR A 393 3.25 12.08 -7.11
N SER A 394 4.28 12.78 -6.65
CA SER A 394 4.87 12.54 -5.33
C SER A 394 4.69 13.77 -4.45
N ASP A 395 4.16 13.57 -3.24
CA ASP A 395 4.01 14.65 -2.26
C ASP A 395 5.35 15.12 -1.69
N LEU A 396 6.37 14.28 -1.78
CA LEU A 396 7.71 14.57 -1.28
C LEU A 396 8.65 15.11 -2.37
N MET A 397 8.29 14.93 -3.64
CA MET A 397 8.99 15.50 -4.80
C MET A 397 8.03 16.41 -5.57
N LEU A 398 7.67 17.53 -4.96
CA LEU A 398 6.73 18.49 -5.53
C LEU A 398 7.12 18.89 -6.96
N GLY A 399 6.15 18.84 -7.88
CA GLY A 399 6.36 19.16 -9.30
C GLY A 399 6.95 18.02 -10.14
N VAL A 400 7.21 16.86 -9.54
CA VAL A 400 7.60 15.65 -10.29
C VAL A 400 6.39 14.78 -10.52
N THR A 401 6.06 14.55 -11.79
CA THR A 401 5.04 13.58 -12.24
C THR A 401 5.73 12.50 -13.06
N ARG A 402 5.34 11.27 -12.84
CA ARG A 402 5.77 10.14 -13.66
C ARG A 402 4.56 9.54 -14.37
N SER A 403 4.67 9.39 -15.69
CA SER A 403 3.60 8.90 -16.56
C SER A 403 3.94 7.51 -17.05
N PHE A 404 2.98 6.60 -17.02
CA PHE A 404 3.13 5.21 -17.41
C PHE A 404 2.03 4.81 -18.40
N ARG A 405 2.37 3.92 -19.34
CA ARG A 405 1.45 3.36 -20.34
C ARG A 405 0.78 2.08 -19.87
N SER A 406 1.27 1.52 -18.76
CA SER A 406 0.72 0.31 -18.14
C SER A 406 1.17 0.18 -16.69
N PHE A 407 0.43 -0.60 -15.90
CA PHE A 407 0.82 -0.95 -14.53
C PHE A 407 2.13 -1.75 -14.50
N ALA A 408 2.37 -2.59 -15.52
CA ALA A 408 3.61 -3.34 -15.66
C ALA A 408 4.83 -2.44 -15.86
N GLU A 409 4.73 -1.36 -16.66
CA GLU A 409 5.81 -0.39 -16.85
C GLU A 409 6.18 0.30 -15.53
N ALA A 410 5.19 0.73 -14.74
CA ALA A 410 5.42 1.33 -13.43
C ALA A 410 6.06 0.34 -12.44
N LEU A 411 5.62 -0.92 -12.45
CA LEU A 411 6.19 -1.97 -11.61
C LEU A 411 7.66 -2.22 -11.92
N GLU A 412 8.04 -2.24 -13.22
CA GLU A 412 9.44 -2.36 -13.63
C GLU A 412 10.27 -1.17 -13.12
N GLU A 413 9.73 0.04 -13.17
CA GLU A 413 10.42 1.21 -12.61
C GLU A 413 10.58 1.11 -11.10
N VAL A 414 9.56 0.67 -10.35
CA VAL A 414 9.68 0.41 -8.90
C VAL A 414 10.82 -0.55 -8.61
N LYS A 415 10.89 -1.69 -9.30
CA LYS A 415 11.94 -2.70 -9.12
C LYS A 415 13.33 -2.09 -9.35
N ASN A 416 13.50 -1.38 -10.46
CA ASN A 416 14.74 -0.73 -10.83
C ASN A 416 15.13 0.37 -9.84
N ALA A 417 14.18 1.17 -9.35
CA ALA A 417 14.39 2.20 -8.35
C ALA A 417 15.05 1.66 -7.08
N ARG A 418 14.71 0.43 -6.66
CA ARG A 418 15.32 -0.20 -5.47
C ARG A 418 16.80 -0.56 -5.69
N ILE A 419 17.17 -0.94 -6.93
CA ILE A 419 18.57 -1.19 -7.32
C ILE A 419 19.32 0.15 -7.43
N PHE A 420 18.72 1.14 -8.07
CA PHE A 420 19.32 2.49 -8.21
C PHE A 420 19.53 3.17 -6.86
N SER A 421 18.71 2.84 -5.88
CA SER A 421 18.88 3.30 -4.50
C SER A 421 20.02 2.63 -3.76
N GLY A 422 20.49 1.47 -4.22
CA GLY A 422 21.54 0.68 -3.54
C GLY A 422 21.05 -0.11 -2.33
N ILE A 423 19.76 -0.30 -2.16
CA ILE A 423 19.19 -0.88 -0.92
C ILE A 423 18.61 -2.28 -1.10
N HIS A 424 18.54 -2.78 -2.33
CA HIS A 424 18.08 -4.13 -2.64
C HIS A 424 18.92 -4.78 -3.74
N PHE A 425 19.01 -6.12 -3.69
CA PHE A 425 19.50 -6.95 -4.77
C PHE A 425 18.39 -7.24 -5.78
N ARG A 426 18.77 -7.51 -7.06
CA ARG A 426 17.81 -7.79 -8.15
C ARG A 426 16.89 -8.96 -7.82
N THR A 427 17.42 -10.09 -7.37
CA THR A 427 16.61 -11.25 -6.99
C THR A 427 15.57 -10.90 -5.91
N ALA A 428 15.89 -10.01 -4.96
CA ALA A 428 14.93 -9.59 -3.95
C ALA A 428 13.73 -8.84 -4.57
N THR A 429 13.96 -8.04 -5.61
CA THR A 429 12.88 -7.30 -6.30
C THR A 429 12.04 -8.22 -7.19
N GLU A 430 12.67 -9.13 -7.92
CA GLU A 430 11.97 -10.09 -8.78
C GLU A 430 11.07 -11.03 -7.99
N VAL A 431 11.64 -11.63 -6.95
CA VAL A 431 10.91 -12.58 -6.10
C VAL A 431 9.79 -11.89 -5.30
N GLY A 432 10.04 -10.66 -4.81
CA GLY A 432 8.99 -9.87 -4.18
C GLY A 432 7.81 -9.61 -5.12
N THR A 433 8.09 -9.30 -6.39
CA THR A 433 7.06 -9.12 -7.41
C THR A 433 6.21 -10.39 -7.61
N VAL A 434 6.86 -11.55 -7.69
CA VAL A 434 6.16 -12.83 -7.86
C VAL A 434 5.26 -13.13 -6.66
N LEU A 435 5.78 -12.95 -5.43
CA LEU A 435 4.99 -13.11 -4.20
C LEU A 435 3.75 -12.21 -4.22
N GLY A 436 3.93 -10.91 -4.51
CA GLY A 436 2.82 -9.96 -4.55
C GLY A 436 1.75 -10.35 -5.57
N LYS A 437 2.15 -10.76 -6.78
CA LYS A 437 1.22 -11.24 -7.83
C LYS A 437 0.43 -12.46 -7.38
N GLN A 438 1.09 -13.45 -6.76
CA GLN A 438 0.42 -14.66 -6.26
C GLN A 438 -0.60 -14.34 -5.17
N VAL A 439 -0.25 -13.44 -4.23
CA VAL A 439 -1.17 -12.97 -3.19
C VAL A 439 -2.39 -12.28 -3.82
N ALA A 440 -2.19 -11.37 -4.77
CA ALA A 440 -3.29 -10.66 -5.40
C ALA A 440 -4.22 -11.59 -6.19
N GLN A 441 -3.67 -12.54 -6.93
CA GLN A 441 -4.45 -13.55 -7.62
C GLN A 441 -5.33 -14.35 -6.64
N TYR A 442 -4.76 -14.78 -5.51
CA TYR A 442 -5.51 -15.47 -4.47
C TYR A 442 -6.67 -14.61 -3.92
N VAL A 443 -6.40 -13.33 -3.61
CA VAL A 443 -7.42 -12.39 -3.13
C VAL A 443 -8.57 -12.25 -4.14
N LEU A 444 -8.25 -12.10 -5.43
CA LEU A 444 -9.23 -11.95 -6.49
C LEU A 444 -10.06 -13.23 -6.73
N GLU A 445 -9.46 -14.40 -6.54
CA GLU A 445 -10.11 -15.70 -6.73
C GLU A 445 -10.95 -16.17 -5.53
N HIS A 446 -10.67 -15.66 -4.31
CA HIS A 446 -11.29 -16.18 -3.08
C HIS A 446 -12.08 -15.13 -2.29
N SER A 447 -11.95 -13.85 -2.63
CA SER A 447 -12.67 -12.76 -1.96
C SER A 447 -13.45 -11.94 -2.98
N PHE A 448 -14.46 -11.22 -2.52
CA PHE A 448 -15.27 -10.35 -3.39
C PHE A 448 -15.99 -11.09 -4.54
N LEU A 449 -16.28 -12.36 -4.34
CA LEU A 449 -16.93 -13.18 -5.35
C LEU A 449 -18.39 -12.75 -5.54
N ARG A 450 -18.83 -12.70 -6.80
CA ARG A 450 -20.23 -12.35 -7.10
C ARG A 450 -21.15 -13.42 -6.55
N LEU A 451 -22.17 -13.03 -5.81
CA LEU A 451 -23.22 -13.92 -5.37
C LEU A 451 -24.05 -14.33 -6.60
N ARG A 452 -24.35 -15.63 -6.71
CA ARG A 452 -25.25 -16.12 -7.75
C ARG A 452 -26.69 -15.79 -7.34
N GLU A 453 -27.43 -15.17 -8.25
CA GLU A 453 -28.87 -14.97 -8.12
C GLU A 453 -29.61 -16.30 -8.02
#